data_3fa013ebc540bc07575e4a1e9cc9274b
#
_entry.id   3fa013ebc540bc07575e4a1e9cc9274b
#
_cell.length_a   1.000
_cell.length_b   1.000
_cell.length_c   1.000
_cell.angle_alpha   90.00
_cell.angle_beta   90.00
_cell.angle_gamma   90.00
#
_symmetry.space_group_name_H-M   'P 1'
#
loop_
_entity.id
_entity.type
_entity.pdbx_description
1 polymer ?
#
loop_
_entity_poly.entity_id
_entity_poly.type
_entity_poly.pdbx_seq_one_letter_code
_entity_poly.pdbx_strand_id
1 'polypeptide(L)'
;MNEHNLCRLQHLRRTFTNSESAEDAQIVVNLVQEIRANDYYLPELELIMMDENDEVIGYSMFSRFHLEGKFSEELIILTPVAVKTELQRQHISKELIEYGLNTAKEMGFKVVIVEGNPMNYRNRGFKTSADCGIVAAESVGLPAPECLMVQELEENACKKINGVLEYTEYKSLK
;
A
#
# COMPACT_ATOMS: atom_id res chain seq x y z
N MET A 1 14.89 -7.11 17.09
CA MET A 1 13.61 -6.50 16.65
C MET A 1 13.29 -5.41 17.65
N ASN A 2 13.13 -4.16 17.21
CA ASN A 2 12.96 -3.02 18.11
C ASN A 2 11.52 -3.04 18.69
N GLU A 3 11.31 -2.66 19.95
CA GLU A 3 9.99 -2.64 20.62
C GLU A 3 8.93 -1.87 19.82
N HIS A 4 9.33 -0.78 19.18
CA HIS A 4 8.47 0.00 18.27
C HIS A 4 7.92 -0.83 17.09
N ASN A 5 8.74 -1.68 16.52
CA ASN A 5 8.33 -2.55 15.40
C ASN A 5 7.36 -3.65 15.84
N LEU A 6 7.52 -4.14 17.07
CA LEU A 6 6.61 -5.15 17.62
C LEU A 6 5.22 -4.56 17.90
N CYS A 7 5.17 -3.34 18.45
CA CYS A 7 3.92 -2.62 18.69
C CYS A 7 3.14 -2.36 17.40
N ARG A 8 3.82 -1.93 16.32
CA ARG A 8 3.23 -1.71 15.00
C ARG A 8 2.62 -2.99 14.41
N LEU A 9 3.31 -4.13 14.51
CA LEU A 9 2.82 -5.41 14.01
C LEU A 9 1.63 -5.95 14.83
N GLN A 10 1.65 -5.78 16.15
CA GLN A 10 0.53 -6.17 17.01
C GLN A 10 -0.72 -5.33 16.71
N HIS A 11 -0.53 -4.03 16.46
CA HIS A 11 -1.61 -3.14 16.06
C HIS A 11 -2.22 -3.55 14.72
N LEU A 12 -1.42 -3.80 13.69
CA LEU A 12 -1.88 -4.29 12.39
C LEU A 12 -2.71 -5.56 12.54
N ARG A 13 -2.18 -6.55 13.25
CA ARG A 13 -2.89 -7.81 13.50
C ARG A 13 -4.25 -7.57 14.14
N ARG A 14 -4.32 -6.73 15.19
CA ARG A 14 -5.58 -6.42 15.88
C ARG A 14 -6.57 -5.69 14.99
N THR A 15 -6.12 -4.72 14.20
CA THR A 15 -6.97 -3.93 13.31
C THR A 15 -7.57 -4.78 12.18
N PHE A 16 -6.75 -5.62 11.54
CA PHE A 16 -7.22 -6.51 10.49
C PHE A 16 -8.09 -7.65 11.03
N THR A 17 -7.76 -8.23 12.20
CA THR A 17 -8.60 -9.27 12.83
C THR A 17 -9.99 -8.78 13.19
N ASN A 18 -10.15 -7.48 13.44
CA ASN A 18 -11.45 -6.88 13.74
C ASN A 18 -12.28 -6.54 12.49
N SER A 19 -11.64 -6.38 11.33
CA SER A 19 -12.29 -6.01 10.06
C SER A 19 -12.40 -7.16 9.05
N GLU A 20 -11.55 -8.17 9.19
CA GLU A 20 -11.43 -9.33 8.30
C GLU A 20 -11.18 -10.59 9.16
N SER A 21 -10.91 -11.73 8.53
CA SER A 21 -10.59 -12.95 9.27
C SER A 21 -9.24 -12.87 9.97
N ALA A 22 -9.03 -13.72 10.99
CA ALA A 22 -7.73 -13.85 11.66
C ALA A 22 -6.62 -14.31 10.70
N GLU A 23 -6.99 -15.04 9.64
CA GLU A 23 -6.08 -15.50 8.58
C GLU A 23 -5.62 -14.34 7.73
N ASP A 24 -6.53 -13.47 7.29
CA ASP A 24 -6.22 -12.27 6.50
C ASP A 24 -5.31 -11.32 7.28
N ALA A 25 -5.57 -11.13 8.57
CA ALA A 25 -4.71 -10.35 9.45
C ALA A 25 -3.27 -10.90 9.53
N GLN A 26 -3.12 -12.24 9.52
CA GLN A 26 -1.79 -12.86 9.55
C GLN A 26 -1.07 -12.69 8.21
N ILE A 27 -1.78 -12.76 7.09
CA ILE A 27 -1.21 -12.49 5.74
C ILE A 27 -0.62 -11.08 5.70
N VAL A 28 -1.36 -10.08 6.17
CA VAL A 28 -0.88 -8.68 6.21
C VAL A 28 0.37 -8.52 7.08
N VAL A 29 0.40 -9.15 8.26
CA VAL A 29 1.59 -9.12 9.13
C VAL A 29 2.80 -9.76 8.45
N ASN A 30 2.62 -10.90 7.79
CA ASN A 30 3.67 -11.59 7.06
C ASN A 30 4.19 -10.72 5.90
N LEU A 31 3.28 -10.11 5.14
CA LEU A 31 3.62 -9.20 4.04
C LEU A 31 4.49 -8.03 4.52
N VAL A 32 4.11 -7.37 5.62
CA VAL A 32 4.93 -6.29 6.21
C VAL A 32 6.32 -6.77 6.60
N GLN A 33 6.44 -7.97 7.18
CA GLN A 33 7.73 -8.56 7.54
C GLN A 33 8.56 -8.89 6.29
N GLU A 34 7.95 -9.43 5.24
CA GLU A 34 8.60 -9.68 3.96
C GLU A 34 9.14 -8.39 3.34
N ILE A 35 8.32 -7.34 3.28
CA ILE A 35 8.74 -6.03 2.75
C ILE A 35 9.93 -5.48 3.56
N ARG A 36 9.86 -5.49 4.89
CA ARG A 36 10.93 -4.98 5.78
C ARG A 36 12.24 -5.75 5.67
N ALA A 37 12.19 -7.01 5.23
CA ALA A 37 13.37 -7.85 5.04
C ALA A 37 13.98 -7.74 3.63
N ASN A 38 13.41 -6.91 2.76
CA ASN A 38 13.72 -6.79 1.35
C ASN A 38 14.23 -5.38 1.00
N ASP A 39 14.97 -5.24 -0.09
CA ASP A 39 15.46 -3.95 -0.63
C ASP A 39 14.34 -3.02 -1.12
N TYR A 40 13.10 -3.51 -1.19
CA TYR A 40 11.91 -2.70 -1.51
C TYR A 40 11.41 -1.87 -0.34
N TYR A 41 11.89 -2.09 0.87
CA TYR A 41 11.47 -1.37 2.07
C TYR A 41 11.93 0.10 2.05
N LEU A 42 10.99 0.99 2.36
CA LEU A 42 11.19 2.42 2.47
C LEU A 42 10.77 2.87 3.88
N PRO A 43 11.72 3.02 4.83
CA PRO A 43 11.40 3.39 6.21
C PRO A 43 10.62 4.71 6.34
N GLU A 44 10.88 5.66 5.44
CA GLU A 44 10.25 6.98 5.39
C GLU A 44 8.78 6.91 4.97
N LEU A 45 8.40 5.80 4.35
CA LEU A 45 7.04 5.54 3.83
C LEU A 45 6.31 4.43 4.60
N GLU A 46 6.81 4.05 5.76
CA GLU A 46 6.08 3.28 6.77
C GLU A 46 5.51 4.20 7.83
N LEU A 47 4.23 4.53 7.73
CA LEU A 47 3.57 5.60 8.47
C LEU A 47 2.64 5.04 9.54
N ILE A 48 2.66 5.68 10.70
CA ILE A 48 1.68 5.44 11.76
C ILE A 48 1.01 6.76 12.16
N MET A 49 -0.24 6.68 12.57
CA MET A 49 -0.95 7.75 13.25
C MET A 49 -1.24 7.31 14.67
N MET A 50 -0.93 8.15 15.63
CA MET A 50 -1.20 7.92 17.06
C MET A 50 -2.22 8.93 17.57
N ASP A 51 -2.99 8.55 18.58
CA ASP A 51 -3.87 9.46 19.29
C ASP A 51 -3.12 10.18 20.45
N GLU A 52 -3.86 10.98 21.22
CA GLU A 52 -3.34 11.74 22.37
C GLU A 52 -2.87 10.86 23.55
N ASN A 53 -3.16 9.57 23.53
CA ASN A 53 -2.74 8.59 24.54
C ASN A 53 -1.57 7.71 24.03
N ASP A 54 -0.91 8.10 22.93
CA ASP A 54 0.13 7.33 22.27
C ASP A 54 -0.32 5.95 21.74
N GLU A 55 -1.64 5.76 21.53
CA GLU A 55 -2.15 4.55 20.89
C GLU A 55 -2.11 4.68 19.37
N VAL A 56 -1.64 3.64 18.69
CA VAL A 56 -1.66 3.60 17.22
C VAL A 56 -3.10 3.40 16.74
N ILE A 57 -3.60 4.38 15.99
CA ILE A 57 -4.96 4.42 15.45
C ILE A 57 -5.03 4.20 13.94
N GLY A 58 -3.91 4.37 13.24
CA GLY A 58 -3.82 4.17 11.81
C GLY A 58 -2.42 3.75 11.36
N TYR A 59 -2.35 3.06 10.24
CA TYR A 59 -1.12 2.56 9.63
C TYR A 59 -1.23 2.59 8.11
N SER A 60 -0.15 2.95 7.44
CA SER A 60 0.04 2.71 6.01
C SER A 60 1.50 2.44 5.68
N MET A 61 1.74 1.66 4.64
CA MET A 61 3.07 1.43 4.11
C MET A 61 3.05 1.58 2.60
N PHE A 62 4.09 2.22 2.08
CA PHE A 62 4.43 2.19 0.66
C PHE A 62 5.79 1.52 0.54
N SER A 63 5.97 0.71 -0.48
CA SER A 63 7.22 0.05 -0.77
C SER A 63 7.57 0.17 -2.25
N ARG A 64 8.84 0.05 -2.60
CA ARG A 64 9.24 -0.04 -4.02
C ARG A 64 8.52 -1.19 -4.68
N PHE A 65 8.20 -1.02 -5.93
CA PHE A 65 7.57 -2.05 -6.73
C PHE A 65 8.09 -2.01 -8.17
N HIS A 66 7.84 -3.05 -8.92
CA HIS A 66 8.27 -3.14 -10.30
C HIS A 66 7.19 -3.76 -11.20
N LEU A 67 7.28 -3.52 -12.48
CA LEU A 67 6.55 -4.22 -13.52
C LEU A 67 7.56 -5.00 -14.35
N GLU A 68 7.48 -6.34 -14.29
CA GLU A 68 8.39 -7.23 -15.02
C GLU A 68 9.90 -6.90 -14.78
N GLY A 69 10.27 -6.58 -13.54
CA GLY A 69 11.63 -6.21 -13.16
C GLY A 69 12.08 -4.80 -13.52
N LYS A 70 11.17 -3.95 -14.01
CA LYS A 70 11.44 -2.56 -14.41
C LYS A 70 10.80 -1.56 -13.48
N PHE A 71 11.30 -0.32 -13.47
CA PHE A 71 10.72 0.84 -12.79
C PHE A 71 10.80 0.84 -11.26
N SER A 72 11.66 0.04 -10.65
CA SER A 72 11.77 -0.04 -9.17
C SER A 72 12.18 1.27 -8.49
N GLU A 73 12.77 2.21 -9.24
CA GLU A 73 13.14 3.52 -8.72
C GLU A 73 12.05 4.60 -8.92
N GLU A 74 11.04 4.31 -9.75
CA GLU A 74 9.98 5.27 -10.08
C GLU A 74 8.60 4.82 -9.59
N LEU A 75 8.43 3.53 -9.29
CA LEU A 75 7.15 2.92 -8.97
C LEU A 75 7.13 2.41 -7.53
N ILE A 76 6.06 2.73 -6.82
CA ILE A 76 5.78 2.17 -5.50
C ILE A 76 4.37 1.58 -5.44
N ILE A 77 4.17 0.68 -4.49
CA ILE A 77 2.86 0.12 -4.16
C ILE A 77 2.44 0.56 -2.75
N LEU A 78 1.19 0.98 -2.59
CA LEU A 78 0.57 1.26 -1.31
C LEU A 78 -0.07 -0.02 -0.77
N THR A 79 0.58 -0.63 0.22
CA THR A 79 0.06 -1.81 0.91
C THR A 79 0.87 -2.09 2.18
N PRO A 80 0.24 -2.39 3.31
CA PRO A 80 -1.19 -2.30 3.61
C PRO A 80 -1.63 -0.92 4.13
N VAL A 81 -2.94 -0.72 4.23
CA VAL A 81 -3.56 0.42 4.93
C VAL A 81 -4.52 -0.11 5.98
N ALA A 82 -4.38 0.34 7.22
CA ALA A 82 -5.23 -0.07 8.33
C ALA A 82 -5.63 1.11 9.21
N VAL A 83 -6.88 1.10 9.70
CA VAL A 83 -7.40 2.07 10.68
C VAL A 83 -8.19 1.30 11.73
N LYS A 84 -8.03 1.64 13.01
CA LYS A 84 -8.85 1.08 14.10
C LYS A 84 -10.32 1.08 13.71
N THR A 85 -11.01 -0.04 13.89
CA THR A 85 -12.39 -0.25 13.40
C THR A 85 -13.34 0.82 13.92
N GLU A 86 -13.24 1.16 15.20
CA GLU A 86 -14.05 2.19 15.85
C GLU A 86 -13.78 3.62 15.36
N LEU A 87 -12.65 3.84 14.68
CA LEU A 87 -12.23 5.14 14.15
C LEU A 87 -12.29 5.20 12.62
N GLN A 88 -12.85 4.20 11.97
CA GLN A 88 -13.06 4.22 10.53
C GLN A 88 -14.00 5.36 10.12
N ARG A 89 -13.84 5.85 8.88
CA ARG A 89 -14.59 6.99 8.31
C ARG A 89 -14.34 8.35 8.98
N GLN A 90 -13.28 8.47 9.78
CA GLN A 90 -12.82 9.71 10.42
C GLN A 90 -11.59 10.32 9.71
N HIS A 91 -11.41 10.03 8.43
CA HIS A 91 -10.34 10.56 7.57
C HIS A 91 -8.91 10.12 7.91
N ILE A 92 -8.67 9.28 8.91
CA ILE A 92 -7.34 8.80 9.32
C ILE A 92 -6.57 8.19 8.13
N SER A 93 -7.20 7.27 7.38
CA SER A 93 -6.56 6.70 6.20
C SER A 93 -6.30 7.72 5.09
N LYS A 94 -7.14 8.77 4.99
CA LYS A 94 -6.95 9.84 4.03
C LYS A 94 -5.66 10.61 4.35
N GLU A 95 -5.49 11.05 5.58
CA GLU A 95 -4.32 11.81 6.02
C GLU A 95 -3.03 11.00 5.86
N LEU A 96 -3.03 9.71 6.26
CA LEU A 96 -1.88 8.82 6.08
C LEU A 96 -1.50 8.67 4.60
N ILE A 97 -2.48 8.43 3.73
CA ILE A 97 -2.23 8.24 2.30
C ILE A 97 -1.75 9.55 1.66
N GLU A 98 -2.38 10.69 1.95
CA GLU A 98 -1.99 11.98 1.39
C GLU A 98 -0.57 12.38 1.83
N TYR A 99 -0.22 12.16 3.10
CA TYR A 99 1.15 12.38 3.60
C TYR A 99 2.15 11.48 2.87
N GLY A 100 1.84 10.18 2.74
CA GLY A 100 2.71 9.23 2.04
C GLY A 100 2.90 9.54 0.56
N LEU A 101 1.83 9.96 -0.15
CA LEU A 101 1.90 10.38 -1.55
C LEU A 101 2.80 11.61 -1.73
N ASN A 102 2.69 12.60 -0.85
CA ASN A 102 3.54 13.79 -0.88
C ASN A 102 5.01 13.44 -0.61
N THR A 103 5.27 12.64 0.42
CA THR A 103 6.63 12.17 0.75
C THR A 103 7.22 11.35 -0.41
N ALA A 104 6.45 10.44 -0.99
CA ALA A 104 6.88 9.64 -2.14
C ALA A 104 7.26 10.52 -3.34
N LYS A 105 6.46 11.55 -3.61
CA LYS A 105 6.75 12.54 -4.67
C LYS A 105 8.04 13.31 -4.40
N GLU A 106 8.28 13.74 -3.17
CA GLU A 106 9.51 14.42 -2.75
C GLU A 106 10.74 13.50 -2.86
N MET A 107 10.56 12.19 -2.63
CA MET A 107 11.59 11.17 -2.83
C MET A 107 11.88 10.87 -4.32
N GLY A 108 11.08 11.40 -5.25
CA GLY A 108 11.27 11.25 -6.69
C GLY A 108 10.50 10.09 -7.33
N PHE A 109 9.63 9.41 -6.60
CA PHE A 109 8.73 8.41 -7.17
C PHE A 109 7.70 9.09 -8.09
N LYS A 110 7.32 8.39 -9.15
CA LYS A 110 6.51 8.95 -10.23
C LYS A 110 5.11 8.36 -10.30
N VAL A 111 4.96 7.11 -9.86
CA VAL A 111 3.69 6.37 -9.92
C VAL A 111 3.49 5.57 -8.65
N VAL A 112 2.27 5.58 -8.15
CA VAL A 112 1.81 4.75 -7.04
C VAL A 112 0.73 3.80 -7.52
N ILE A 113 0.88 2.53 -7.21
CA ILE A 113 -0.16 1.50 -7.43
C ILE A 113 -0.84 1.19 -6.11
N VAL A 114 -2.12 0.84 -6.15
CA VAL A 114 -2.87 0.27 -5.03
C VAL A 114 -3.87 -0.76 -5.53
N GLU A 115 -3.99 -1.86 -4.79
CA GLU A 115 -5.11 -2.79 -4.92
C GLU A 115 -6.13 -2.53 -3.80
N GLY A 116 -7.40 -2.39 -4.15
CA GLY A 116 -8.44 -2.17 -3.16
C GLY A 116 -9.77 -1.71 -3.77
N ASN A 117 -10.73 -1.39 -2.89
CA ASN A 117 -12.05 -0.94 -3.32
C ASN A 117 -11.96 0.44 -3.99
N PRO A 118 -12.38 0.59 -5.27
CA PRO A 118 -12.31 1.85 -6.00
C PRO A 118 -13.01 3.03 -5.31
N MET A 119 -14.08 2.75 -4.55
CA MET A 119 -14.81 3.80 -3.81
C MET A 119 -13.94 4.48 -2.75
N ASN A 120 -12.91 3.79 -2.24
CA ASN A 120 -12.01 4.34 -1.23
C ASN A 120 -10.88 5.18 -1.83
N TYR A 121 -10.51 4.96 -3.10
CA TYR A 121 -9.30 5.54 -3.68
C TYR A 121 -9.54 6.56 -4.79
N ARG A 122 -10.65 6.46 -5.54
CA ARG A 122 -10.96 7.42 -6.63
C ARG A 122 -11.03 8.86 -6.14
N ASN A 123 -11.61 9.09 -4.98
CA ASN A 123 -11.69 10.44 -4.37
C ASN A 123 -10.33 10.98 -3.89
N ARG A 124 -9.28 10.15 -3.95
CA ARG A 124 -7.90 10.51 -3.60
C ARG A 124 -7.01 10.67 -4.85
N GLY A 125 -7.59 10.71 -6.04
CA GLY A 125 -6.89 10.90 -7.30
C GLY A 125 -6.40 9.62 -7.98
N PHE A 126 -6.74 8.45 -7.44
CA PHE A 126 -6.45 7.18 -8.13
C PHE A 126 -7.43 6.92 -9.26
N LYS A 127 -6.95 6.36 -10.34
CA LYS A 127 -7.72 5.93 -11.51
C LYS A 127 -7.45 4.45 -11.79
N THR A 128 -8.27 3.82 -12.60
CA THR A 128 -8.08 2.42 -13.01
C THR A 128 -6.72 2.26 -13.69
N SER A 129 -5.93 1.27 -13.29
CA SER A 129 -4.56 1.09 -13.75
C SER A 129 -4.48 0.75 -15.25
N ALA A 130 -5.49 0.07 -15.78
CA ALA A 130 -5.57 -0.25 -17.20
C ALA A 130 -5.59 1.01 -18.09
N ASP A 131 -6.14 2.13 -17.61
CA ASP A 131 -6.11 3.42 -18.32
C ASP A 131 -4.68 3.98 -18.49
N CYS A 132 -3.75 3.44 -17.70
CA CYS A 132 -2.32 3.72 -17.73
C CYS A 132 -1.48 2.62 -18.38
N GLY A 133 -2.11 1.59 -18.95
CA GLY A 133 -1.40 0.45 -19.51
C GLY A 133 -0.75 -0.47 -18.47
N ILE A 134 -1.19 -0.39 -17.20
CA ILE A 134 -0.77 -1.30 -16.13
C ILE A 134 -1.91 -2.30 -15.89
N VAL A 135 -1.65 -3.58 -16.14
CA VAL A 135 -2.63 -4.66 -16.02
C VAL A 135 -2.11 -5.75 -15.08
N ALA A 136 -3.00 -6.39 -14.37
CA ALA A 136 -2.66 -7.53 -13.53
C ALA A 136 -2.43 -8.78 -14.38
N ALA A 137 -1.45 -9.61 -14.00
CA ALA A 137 -1.28 -10.95 -14.54
C ALA A 137 -2.47 -11.85 -14.14
N GLU A 138 -2.69 -12.94 -14.88
CA GLU A 138 -3.73 -13.92 -14.55
C GLU A 138 -3.52 -14.59 -13.17
N SER A 139 -2.28 -14.62 -12.68
CA SER A 139 -1.91 -15.12 -11.35
C SER A 139 -2.39 -14.20 -10.21
N VAL A 140 -2.74 -12.96 -10.50
CA VAL A 140 -3.22 -11.99 -9.51
C VAL A 140 -4.74 -12.07 -9.41
N GLY A 141 -5.23 -12.57 -8.29
CA GLY A 141 -6.66 -12.82 -8.05
C GLY A 141 -7.45 -11.56 -7.72
N LEU A 142 -7.49 -10.56 -8.62
CA LEU A 142 -8.30 -9.34 -8.42
C LEU A 142 -9.79 -9.67 -8.37
N PRO A 143 -10.55 -9.10 -7.41
CA PRO A 143 -12.02 -9.21 -7.41
C PRO A 143 -12.66 -8.63 -8.68
N ALA A 144 -12.08 -7.57 -9.23
CA ALA A 144 -12.44 -6.95 -10.51
C ALA A 144 -11.23 -6.14 -11.03
N PRO A 145 -11.10 -5.95 -12.36
CA PRO A 145 -9.98 -5.17 -12.92
C PRO A 145 -9.86 -3.74 -12.36
N GLU A 146 -10.97 -3.12 -12.00
CA GLU A 146 -11.03 -1.77 -11.43
C GLU A 146 -10.46 -1.68 -10.01
N CYS A 147 -10.26 -2.83 -9.34
CA CYS A 147 -9.63 -2.89 -8.03
C CYS A 147 -8.13 -2.62 -8.07
N LEU A 148 -7.49 -2.74 -9.23
CA LEU A 148 -6.12 -2.30 -9.43
C LEU A 148 -6.13 -0.86 -9.93
N MET A 149 -5.57 0.04 -9.13
CA MET A 149 -5.60 1.47 -9.38
C MET A 149 -4.22 2.10 -9.33
N VAL A 150 -4.08 3.24 -9.96
CA VAL A 150 -2.83 3.97 -10.09
C VAL A 150 -3.04 5.47 -9.90
N GLN A 151 -2.04 6.13 -9.32
CA GLN A 151 -1.95 7.59 -9.30
C GLN A 151 -0.58 8.03 -9.82
N GLU A 152 -0.58 9.02 -10.71
CA GLU A 152 0.64 9.68 -11.19
C GLU A 152 1.04 10.77 -10.19
N LEU A 153 2.27 10.69 -9.68
CA LEU A 153 2.89 11.74 -8.86
C LEU A 153 3.65 12.75 -9.73
N GLU A 154 4.11 12.32 -10.91
CA GLU A 154 4.67 13.13 -11.97
C GLU A 154 3.73 13.10 -13.18
N GLU A 155 3.47 14.25 -13.78
CA GLU A 155 2.55 14.37 -14.91
C GLU A 155 3.01 13.52 -16.11
N ASN A 156 2.09 12.74 -16.67
CA ASN A 156 2.33 11.85 -17.81
C ASN A 156 3.33 10.70 -17.55
N ALA A 157 3.64 10.36 -16.30
CA ALA A 157 4.54 9.27 -15.97
C ALA A 157 4.06 7.91 -16.52
N CYS A 158 2.77 7.66 -16.52
CA CYS A 158 2.16 6.44 -17.08
C CYS A 158 2.38 6.25 -18.61
N LYS A 159 2.78 7.29 -19.33
CA LYS A 159 3.18 7.11 -20.75
C LYS A 159 4.45 6.26 -20.90
N LYS A 160 5.28 6.20 -19.85
CA LYS A 160 6.55 5.45 -19.82
C LYS A 160 6.49 4.25 -18.90
N ILE A 161 5.78 4.37 -17.76
CA ILE A 161 5.67 3.34 -16.72
C ILE A 161 4.37 2.58 -16.96
N ASN A 162 4.46 1.45 -17.63
CA ASN A 162 3.36 0.54 -17.95
C ASN A 162 3.88 -0.90 -18.06
N GLY A 163 2.99 -1.88 -18.04
CA GLY A 163 3.34 -3.30 -18.12
C GLY A 163 2.44 -4.18 -17.27
N VAL A 164 2.90 -5.39 -17.02
CA VAL A 164 2.14 -6.40 -16.27
C VAL A 164 2.58 -6.38 -14.81
N LEU A 165 1.59 -6.29 -13.91
CA LEU A 165 1.78 -6.42 -12.47
C LEU A 165 1.66 -7.89 -12.08
N GLU A 166 2.64 -8.37 -11.32
CA GLU A 166 2.65 -9.69 -10.71
C GLU A 166 3.33 -9.61 -9.33
N TYR A 167 2.81 -10.36 -8.35
CA TYR A 167 3.39 -10.40 -7.00
C TYR A 167 4.47 -11.47 -6.87
N THR A 168 5.50 -11.44 -7.74
CA THR A 168 6.56 -12.45 -7.76
C THR A 168 7.42 -12.45 -6.50
N GLU A 169 7.62 -11.29 -5.89
CA GLU A 169 8.50 -11.07 -4.75
C GLU A 169 7.83 -11.34 -3.39
N TYR A 170 6.49 -11.38 -3.36
CA TYR A 170 5.73 -11.51 -2.12
C TYR A 170 5.14 -12.91 -1.98
N LYS A 171 5.72 -13.72 -1.10
CA LYS A 171 5.25 -15.09 -0.83
C LYS A 171 3.89 -15.11 -0.14
N SER A 172 3.61 -14.09 0.69
CA SER A 172 2.35 -13.95 1.42
C SER A 172 1.15 -13.62 0.53
N LEU A 173 1.38 -13.25 -0.74
CA LEU A 173 0.33 -12.92 -1.71
C LEU A 173 0.15 -13.99 -2.79
N LYS A 174 0.78 -15.16 -2.63
CA LYS A 174 0.69 -16.30 -3.57
C LYS A 174 -0.30 -17.34 -3.12
#